data_dd4750ca6e4e1f2334d1094bd75d090c
#
_entry.id   dd4750ca6e4e1f2334d1094bd75d090c
#
_cell.length_a   1.000
_cell.length_b   1.000
_cell.length_c   1.000
_cell.angle_alpha   90.00
_cell.angle_beta   90.00
_cell.angle_gamma   90.00
#
_symmetry.space_group_name_H-M   'P 1'
#
loop_
_entity.id
_entity.type
_entity.pdbx_description
1 polymer ?
#
loop_
_entity_poly.entity_id
_entity_poly.type
_entity_poly.pdbx_seq_one_letter_code
_entity_poly.pdbx_strand_id
1 'polypeptide(L)'
;MVFVQCSNDILIVDMAHWTILSAERYLSVIYDYLHERIYDYHVLQADEIPVLFYKENRTKGSKHYMWGYRTGKMYPEKPIVLYEYQPSRSASHSRSFLKDFKGICVTDGYQVYHNIEKECEDLRIAGCWNHAGRRFGEAFKALPKDKQKSWLVYLTL
;
A
#
# COMPACT_ATOMS: atom_id res chain seq x y z
N MET A 1 -24.36 -36.88 5.50
CA MET A 1 -24.67 -36.42 4.14
C MET A 1 -25.65 -35.27 4.26
N VAL A 2 -25.15 -34.04 4.27
CA VAL A 2 -25.98 -32.85 4.46
C VAL A 2 -26.30 -32.33 3.06
N PHE A 3 -27.58 -32.42 2.68
CA PHE A 3 -28.05 -31.80 1.45
C PHE A 3 -28.11 -30.29 1.66
N VAL A 4 -27.20 -29.60 1.03
CA VAL A 4 -27.23 -28.13 0.96
C VAL A 4 -28.26 -27.75 -0.08
N GLN A 5 -29.40 -27.27 0.36
CA GLN A 5 -30.36 -26.62 -0.48
C GLN A 5 -29.78 -25.25 -0.80
N CYS A 6 -29.22 -25.13 -2.02
CA CYS A 6 -28.54 -23.93 -2.46
C CYS A 6 -29.53 -22.77 -2.66
N SER A 7 -29.68 -21.93 -1.69
CA SER A 7 -29.81 -20.51 -1.95
C SER A 7 -28.41 -19.95 -2.19
N ASN A 8 -28.20 -19.13 -3.20
CA ASN A 8 -26.88 -18.55 -3.54
C ASN A 8 -26.21 -17.88 -2.34
N ASP A 9 -26.97 -17.40 -1.38
CA ASP A 9 -26.50 -16.71 -0.17
C ASP A 9 -25.72 -17.64 0.79
N ILE A 10 -26.12 -18.90 0.94
CA ILE A 10 -25.45 -19.89 1.82
C ILE A 10 -24.07 -20.23 1.26
N LEU A 11 -23.96 -20.44 -0.05
CA LEU A 11 -22.67 -20.72 -0.71
C LEU A 11 -21.66 -19.56 -0.56
N ILE A 12 -22.12 -18.32 -0.65
CA ILE A 12 -21.27 -17.13 -0.49
C ILE A 12 -20.74 -17.04 0.95
N VAL A 13 -21.57 -17.27 1.94
CA VAL A 13 -21.19 -17.25 3.36
C VAL A 13 -20.19 -18.36 3.66
N ASP A 14 -20.43 -19.58 3.16
CA ASP A 14 -19.53 -20.71 3.34
C ASP A 14 -18.19 -20.49 2.67
N MET A 15 -18.16 -19.98 1.44
CA MET A 15 -16.91 -19.64 0.73
C MET A 15 -16.13 -18.54 1.48
N ALA A 16 -16.80 -17.51 1.96
CA ALA A 16 -16.13 -16.45 2.74
C ALA A 16 -15.55 -17.00 4.04
N HIS A 17 -16.29 -17.84 4.75
CA HIS A 17 -15.83 -18.48 5.97
C HIS A 17 -14.61 -19.37 5.72
N TRP A 18 -14.65 -20.24 4.71
CA TRP A 18 -13.52 -21.10 4.35
C TRP A 18 -12.30 -20.29 3.90
N THR A 19 -12.50 -19.19 3.18
CA THR A 19 -11.42 -18.29 2.77
C THR A 19 -10.73 -17.68 3.98
N ILE A 20 -11.51 -17.17 4.94
CA ILE A 20 -10.98 -16.57 6.19
C ILE A 20 -10.22 -17.64 7.01
N LEU A 21 -10.83 -18.80 7.25
CA LEU A 21 -10.17 -19.88 8.00
C LEU A 21 -8.87 -20.35 7.33
N SER A 22 -8.86 -20.47 6.01
CA SER A 22 -7.67 -20.88 5.28
C SER A 22 -6.58 -19.81 5.35
N ALA A 23 -6.96 -18.53 5.27
CA ALA A 23 -6.03 -17.42 5.40
C ALA A 23 -5.41 -17.40 6.81
N GLU A 24 -6.22 -17.46 7.86
CA GLU A 24 -5.76 -17.41 9.25
C GLU A 24 -4.93 -18.66 9.63
N ARG A 25 -5.31 -19.83 9.15
CA ARG A 25 -4.70 -21.09 9.61
C ARG A 25 -3.46 -21.51 8.84
N TYR A 26 -3.37 -21.15 7.56
CA TYR A 26 -2.31 -21.64 6.67
C TYR A 26 -1.51 -20.50 6.01
N LEU A 27 -2.17 -19.43 5.56
CA LEU A 27 -1.49 -18.37 4.84
C LEU A 27 -0.81 -17.35 5.78
N SER A 28 -1.26 -17.23 7.04
CA SER A 28 -0.59 -16.38 8.03
C SER A 28 0.88 -16.76 8.21
N VAL A 29 1.19 -18.06 8.27
CA VAL A 29 2.57 -18.54 8.41
C VAL A 29 3.45 -18.09 7.23
N ILE A 30 2.89 -18.11 6.02
CA ILE A 30 3.60 -17.63 4.82
C ILE A 30 3.75 -16.12 4.86
N TYR A 31 2.70 -15.41 5.30
CA TYR A 31 2.74 -13.96 5.46
C TYR A 31 3.83 -13.55 6.46
N ASP A 32 3.86 -14.16 7.63
CA ASP A 32 4.84 -13.86 8.69
C ASP A 32 6.28 -14.13 8.18
N TYR A 33 6.49 -15.24 7.51
CA TYR A 33 7.78 -15.56 6.88
C TYR A 33 8.19 -14.49 5.85
N LEU A 34 7.29 -14.08 4.96
CA LEU A 34 7.58 -13.04 3.96
C LEU A 34 7.77 -11.68 4.61
N HIS A 35 7.06 -11.39 5.70
CA HIS A 35 7.20 -10.16 6.48
C HIS A 35 8.58 -10.06 7.14
N GLU A 36 9.11 -11.14 7.67
CA GLU A 36 10.49 -11.19 8.17
C GLU A 36 11.49 -11.01 7.01
N ARG A 37 11.27 -11.71 5.90
CA ARG A 37 12.18 -11.70 4.75
C ARG A 37 12.24 -10.37 4.01
N ILE A 38 11.19 -9.57 4.04
CA ILE A 38 11.19 -8.26 3.37
C ILE A 38 12.21 -7.30 4.02
N TYR A 39 12.58 -7.51 5.28
CA TYR A 39 13.58 -6.71 5.99
C TYR A 39 15.04 -7.05 5.62
N ASP A 40 15.28 -8.16 4.93
CA ASP A 40 16.59 -8.49 4.38
C ASP A 40 16.96 -7.57 3.19
N TYR A 41 16.01 -6.81 2.65
CA TYR A 41 16.20 -5.91 1.51
C TYR A 41 16.52 -4.50 1.97
N HIS A 42 17.44 -3.85 1.28
CA HIS A 42 17.89 -2.50 1.63
C HIS A 42 16.92 -1.39 1.16
N VAL A 43 16.08 -1.67 0.16
CA VAL A 43 15.12 -0.70 -0.39
C VAL A 43 13.74 -1.29 -0.45
N LEU A 44 12.81 -0.64 0.24
CA LEU A 44 11.38 -0.91 0.17
C LEU A 44 10.63 0.24 -0.51
N GLN A 45 9.44 -0.06 -1.00
CA GLN A 45 8.45 0.91 -1.43
C GLN A 45 7.19 0.71 -0.62
N ALA A 46 6.64 1.80 -0.08
CA ALA A 46 5.39 1.80 0.66
C ALA A 46 4.39 2.79 0.05
N ASP A 47 3.14 2.36 -0.04
CA ASP A 47 2.02 3.17 -0.55
C ASP A 47 0.72 2.73 0.12
N GLU A 48 -0.27 3.61 0.22
CA GLU A 48 -1.58 3.26 0.75
C GLU A 48 -2.69 3.67 -0.23
N ILE A 49 -3.61 2.74 -0.45
CA ILE A 49 -4.75 2.91 -1.35
C ILE A 49 -6.04 2.94 -0.55
N PRO A 50 -6.90 3.97 -0.71
CA PRO A 50 -8.21 3.97 -0.07
C PRO A 50 -9.10 2.87 -0.65
N VAL A 51 -9.74 2.10 0.24
CA VAL A 51 -10.68 1.05 -0.11
C VAL A 51 -12.06 1.45 0.39
N LEU A 52 -13.06 1.41 -0.49
CA LEU A 52 -14.44 1.67 -0.14
C LEU A 52 -15.06 0.38 0.40
N PHE A 53 -15.54 0.43 1.63
CA PHE A 53 -16.25 -0.68 2.25
C PHE A 53 -17.76 -0.40 2.21
N TYR A 54 -18.49 -1.23 1.51
CA TYR A 54 -19.96 -1.22 1.52
C TYR A 54 -20.46 -2.17 2.61
N LYS A 55 -20.79 -1.65 3.77
CA LYS A 55 -21.50 -2.39 4.79
C LYS A 55 -22.87 -1.72 5.00
N GLU A 56 -23.94 -2.49 4.93
CA GLU A 56 -25.35 -2.01 4.89
C GLU A 56 -25.77 -1.07 6.02
N ASN A 57 -25.01 -0.95 7.11
CA ASN A 57 -25.37 -0.15 8.29
C ASN A 57 -24.26 0.80 8.78
N ARG A 58 -23.29 1.19 7.97
CA ARG A 58 -22.31 2.19 8.36
C ARG A 58 -22.54 3.52 7.66
N THR A 59 -22.45 4.59 8.44
CA THR A 59 -22.41 5.98 7.98
C THR A 59 -21.54 6.10 6.73
N LYS A 60 -22.11 6.65 5.66
CA LYS A 60 -21.40 6.99 4.41
C LYS A 60 -20.12 7.74 4.79
N GLY A 61 -18.94 7.16 4.54
CA GLY A 61 -17.70 7.92 4.61
C GLY A 61 -16.52 7.33 5.39
N SER A 62 -16.60 6.15 6.02
CA SER A 62 -15.39 5.57 6.61
C SER A 62 -14.48 5.03 5.51
N LYS A 63 -13.40 5.77 5.23
CA LYS A 63 -12.35 5.31 4.32
C LYS A 63 -11.48 4.30 5.06
N HIS A 64 -11.39 3.11 4.51
CA HIS A 64 -10.42 2.09 4.90
C HIS A 64 -9.26 2.12 3.93
N TYR A 65 -8.14 1.53 4.28
CA TYR A 65 -6.92 1.59 3.49
C TYR A 65 -6.29 0.21 3.33
N MET A 66 -5.75 -0.03 2.16
CA MET A 66 -4.85 -1.13 1.90
C MET A 66 -3.44 -0.56 1.84
N TRP A 67 -2.60 -0.94 2.80
CA TRP A 67 -1.19 -0.60 2.83
C TRP A 67 -0.42 -1.64 2.05
N GLY A 68 0.38 -1.20 1.11
CA GLY A 68 1.23 -2.07 0.29
C GLY A 68 2.69 -1.81 0.59
N TYR A 69 3.44 -2.87 0.88
CA TYR A 69 4.88 -2.86 1.05
C TYR A 69 5.51 -3.79 0.04
N ARG A 70 6.53 -3.34 -0.65
CA ARG A 70 7.18 -4.15 -1.67
C ARG A 70 8.67 -3.89 -1.73
N THR A 71 9.42 -4.90 -2.15
CA THR A 71 10.82 -4.75 -2.49
C THR A 71 10.99 -3.89 -3.74
N GLY A 72 12.10 -3.14 -3.83
CA GLY A 72 12.41 -2.31 -4.98
C GLY A 72 12.61 -3.11 -6.27
N LYS A 73 12.43 -2.46 -7.42
CA LYS A 73 12.64 -3.07 -8.75
C LYS A 73 14.07 -3.59 -8.99
N MET A 74 15.02 -3.19 -8.15
CA MET A 74 16.41 -3.67 -8.21
C MET A 74 16.57 -5.14 -7.74
N TYR A 75 15.50 -5.74 -7.20
CA TYR A 75 15.48 -7.14 -6.78
C TYR A 75 14.51 -7.98 -7.62
N PRO A 76 14.78 -8.18 -8.91
CA PRO A 76 13.84 -8.84 -9.83
C PRO A 76 13.68 -10.34 -9.58
N GLU A 77 14.68 -10.99 -8.99
CA GLU A 77 14.69 -12.45 -8.84
C GLU A 77 13.78 -12.95 -7.73
N LYS A 78 13.61 -12.16 -6.67
CA LYS A 78 12.82 -12.55 -5.49
C LYS A 78 11.98 -11.39 -4.98
N PRO A 79 11.03 -10.87 -5.78
CA PRO A 79 10.21 -9.77 -5.35
C PRO A 79 9.24 -10.23 -4.25
N ILE A 80 9.15 -9.44 -3.17
CA ILE A 80 8.14 -9.61 -2.12
C ILE A 80 7.17 -8.43 -2.22
N VAL A 81 5.87 -8.75 -2.14
CA VAL A 81 4.80 -7.74 -2.04
C VAL A 81 3.86 -8.17 -0.93
N LEU A 82 3.68 -7.32 0.06
CA LEU A 82 2.78 -7.53 1.18
C LEU A 82 1.67 -6.48 1.18
N TYR A 83 0.49 -6.90 1.55
CA TYR A 83 -0.67 -6.04 1.70
C TYR A 83 -1.26 -6.17 3.10
N GLU A 84 -1.53 -5.03 3.73
CA GLU A 84 -2.19 -4.96 5.02
C GLU A 84 -3.46 -4.11 4.93
N TYR A 85 -4.59 -4.71 5.27
CA TYR A 85 -5.83 -3.97 5.42
C TYR A 85 -5.85 -3.24 6.76
N GLN A 86 -6.18 -1.95 6.74
CA GLN A 86 -6.27 -1.13 7.93
C GLN A 86 -7.54 -0.26 7.91
N PRO A 87 -8.22 -0.09 9.06
CA PRO A 87 -9.47 0.66 9.15
C PRO A 87 -9.26 2.18 9.05
N SER A 88 -8.02 2.65 9.04
CA SER A 88 -7.68 4.07 9.02
C SER A 88 -6.34 4.33 8.32
N ARG A 89 -6.06 5.60 8.01
CA ARG A 89 -4.75 6.08 7.52
C ARG A 89 -3.86 6.53 8.68
N SER A 90 -3.88 5.79 9.79
CA SER A 90 -3.08 6.15 10.97
C SER A 90 -1.59 5.87 10.75
N ALA A 91 -0.75 6.77 11.25
CA ALA A 91 0.70 6.59 11.31
C ALA A 91 1.14 5.32 12.06
N SER A 92 0.30 4.84 12.99
CA SER A 92 0.60 3.65 13.78
C SER A 92 0.81 2.39 12.95
N HIS A 93 0.11 2.27 11.80
CA HIS A 93 0.20 1.10 10.93
C HIS A 93 1.58 1.01 10.26
N SER A 94 1.97 2.05 9.54
CA SER A 94 3.30 2.11 8.91
C SER A 94 4.44 2.17 9.93
N ARG A 95 4.22 2.79 11.11
CA ARG A 95 5.21 2.75 12.20
C ARG A 95 5.43 1.31 12.69
N SER A 96 4.38 0.55 12.90
CA SER A 96 4.49 -0.85 13.32
C SER A 96 5.24 -1.70 12.30
N PHE A 97 5.02 -1.47 11.02
CA PHE A 97 5.71 -2.19 9.95
C PHE A 97 7.17 -1.76 9.82
N LEU A 98 7.47 -0.47 9.85
CA LEU A 98 8.80 0.07 9.54
C LEU A 98 9.75 0.15 10.73
N LYS A 99 9.29 -0.07 11.97
CA LYS A 99 10.10 0.09 13.19
C LYS A 99 11.37 -0.77 13.21
N ASP A 100 11.31 -1.97 12.64
CA ASP A 100 12.41 -2.93 12.63
C ASP A 100 13.14 -2.95 11.27
N PHE A 101 12.68 -2.17 10.29
CA PHE A 101 13.28 -2.07 8.97
C PHE A 101 14.50 -1.14 8.99
N LYS A 102 15.59 -1.59 8.37
CA LYS A 102 16.85 -0.85 8.23
C LYS A 102 17.16 -0.64 6.76
N GLY A 103 17.08 0.60 6.31
CA GLY A 103 17.34 0.93 4.91
C GLY A 103 16.54 2.10 4.39
N ILE A 104 16.23 2.10 3.11
CA ILE A 104 15.53 3.17 2.42
C ILE A 104 14.09 2.75 2.11
N CYS A 105 13.12 3.53 2.59
CA CYS A 105 11.71 3.33 2.21
C CYS A 105 11.27 4.46 1.26
N VAL A 106 10.86 4.08 0.04
CA VAL A 106 10.37 5.02 -0.98
C VAL A 106 8.87 5.18 -0.86
N THR A 107 8.38 6.41 -0.63
CA THR A 107 6.98 6.72 -0.39
C THR A 107 6.46 7.85 -1.28
N ASP A 108 5.16 8.12 -1.24
CA ASP A 108 4.51 9.23 -1.96
C ASP A 108 4.83 10.64 -1.41
N GLY A 109 5.60 10.71 -0.32
CA GLY A 109 5.91 11.97 0.38
C GLY A 109 4.85 12.33 1.43
N TYR A 110 4.03 11.39 1.89
CA TYR A 110 3.12 11.60 3.01
C TYR A 110 3.91 11.87 4.30
N GLN A 111 3.58 12.98 4.99
CA GLN A 111 4.33 13.50 6.13
C GLN A 111 4.53 12.49 7.27
N VAL A 112 3.65 11.52 7.38
CA VAL A 112 3.70 10.47 8.40
C VAL A 112 5.01 9.67 8.32
N TYR A 113 5.47 9.35 7.12
CA TYR A 113 6.71 8.59 6.93
C TYR A 113 7.94 9.37 7.40
N HIS A 114 7.98 10.68 7.18
CA HIS A 114 9.06 11.54 7.69
C HIS A 114 9.08 11.66 9.22
N ASN A 115 7.92 11.50 9.86
CA ASN A 115 7.88 11.45 11.32
C ASN A 115 8.45 10.12 11.84
N ILE A 116 8.15 9.00 11.17
CA ILE A 116 8.70 7.68 11.49
C ILE A 116 10.22 7.65 11.29
N GLU A 117 10.74 8.27 10.23
CA GLU A 117 12.18 8.41 9.98
C GLU A 117 12.92 9.06 11.15
N LYS A 118 12.33 10.05 11.81
CA LYS A 118 12.93 10.72 12.97
C LYS A 118 12.99 9.84 14.22
N GLU A 119 12.13 8.83 14.28
CA GLU A 119 12.04 7.89 15.40
C GLU A 119 12.97 6.67 15.22
N CYS A 120 13.42 6.41 13.97
CA CYS A 120 14.22 5.23 13.61
C CYS A 120 15.58 5.64 13.04
N GLU A 121 16.68 5.30 13.72
CA GLU A 121 18.04 5.71 13.32
C GLU A 121 18.47 5.15 11.95
N ASP A 122 18.10 3.91 11.66
CA ASP A 122 18.53 3.17 10.47
C ASP A 122 17.56 3.28 9.28
N LEU A 123 16.44 3.98 9.43
CA LEU A 123 15.45 4.22 8.37
C LEU A 123 15.72 5.54 7.67
N ARG A 124 15.66 5.54 6.34
CA ARG A 124 15.66 6.75 5.50
C ARG A 124 14.44 6.75 4.58
N ILE A 125 13.77 7.89 4.50
CA ILE A 125 12.60 8.07 3.62
C ILE A 125 13.02 8.80 2.35
N ALA A 126 12.68 8.22 1.21
CA ALA A 126 12.90 8.80 -0.10
C ALA A 126 11.58 9.06 -0.82
N GLY A 127 11.49 10.18 -1.55
CA GLY A 127 10.31 10.51 -2.35
C GLY A 127 10.23 9.67 -3.63
N CYS A 128 9.04 9.21 -3.95
CA CYS A 128 8.79 8.45 -5.18
C CYS A 128 8.72 9.36 -6.40
N TRP A 129 9.63 9.16 -7.37
CA TRP A 129 9.65 9.93 -8.62
C TRP A 129 8.38 9.79 -9.46
N ASN A 130 7.71 8.65 -9.42
CA ASN A 130 6.43 8.46 -10.11
C ASN A 130 5.35 9.38 -9.56
N HIS A 131 5.29 9.54 -8.22
CA HIS A 131 4.35 10.47 -7.59
C HIS A 131 4.72 11.93 -7.88
N ALA A 132 5.99 12.28 -7.83
CA ALA A 132 6.48 13.61 -8.22
C ALA A 132 6.13 13.91 -9.68
N GLY A 133 6.46 13.00 -10.62
CA GLY A 133 6.15 13.15 -12.04
C GLY A 133 4.66 13.28 -12.32
N ARG A 134 3.81 12.54 -11.60
CA ARG A 134 2.35 12.69 -11.72
C ARG A 134 1.88 14.07 -11.30
N ARG A 135 2.36 14.59 -10.15
CA ARG A 135 2.03 15.93 -9.66
C ARG A 135 2.48 17.03 -10.63
N PHE A 136 3.67 16.89 -11.22
CA PHE A 136 4.13 17.81 -12.28
C PHE A 136 3.23 17.73 -13.52
N GLY A 137 2.86 16.52 -13.95
CA GLY A 137 1.96 16.34 -15.09
C GLY A 137 0.57 16.92 -14.86
N GLU A 138 0.03 16.79 -13.65
CA GLU A 138 -1.26 17.39 -13.25
C GLU A 138 -1.17 18.92 -13.22
N ALA A 139 -0.12 19.47 -12.64
CA ALA A 139 0.14 20.92 -12.62
C ALA A 139 0.26 21.47 -14.05
N PHE A 140 0.98 20.75 -14.93
CA PHE A 140 1.11 21.12 -16.34
C PHE A 140 -0.25 21.12 -17.07
N LYS A 141 -1.07 20.09 -16.86
CA LYS A 141 -2.41 20.00 -17.46
C LYS A 141 -3.37 21.09 -16.98
N ALA A 142 -3.18 21.60 -15.76
CA ALA A 142 -3.96 22.67 -15.18
C ALA A 142 -3.61 24.05 -15.75
N LEU A 143 -2.47 24.20 -16.44
CA LEU A 143 -2.09 25.46 -17.07
C LEU A 143 -2.96 25.77 -18.30
N PRO A 144 -3.25 27.07 -18.58
CA PRO A 144 -3.83 27.49 -19.84
C PRO A 144 -3.01 27.02 -21.06
N LYS A 145 -3.70 26.69 -22.16
CA LYS A 145 -3.06 26.08 -23.36
C LYS A 145 -1.90 26.90 -23.94
N ASP A 146 -2.00 28.22 -23.87
CA ASP A 146 -0.94 29.16 -24.30
C ASP A 146 0.33 29.00 -23.47
N LYS A 147 0.19 28.83 -22.14
CA LYS A 147 1.30 28.61 -21.22
C LYS A 147 1.89 27.20 -21.29
N GLN A 148 1.08 26.20 -21.66
CA GLN A 148 1.58 24.82 -21.84
C GLN A 148 2.61 24.75 -22.96
N LYS A 149 2.44 25.50 -24.05
CA LYS A 149 3.38 25.55 -25.18
C LYS A 149 4.75 26.10 -24.78
N SER A 150 4.81 27.11 -23.91
CA SER A 150 6.08 27.69 -23.45
C SER A 150 6.87 26.75 -22.53
N TRP A 151 6.19 25.95 -21.72
CA TRP A 151 6.82 24.99 -20.81
C TRP A 151 7.44 23.80 -21.53
N LEU A 152 6.86 23.34 -22.64
CA LEU A 152 7.43 22.27 -23.49
C LEU A 152 8.83 22.62 -24.01
N VAL A 153 9.12 23.88 -24.27
CA VAL A 153 10.43 24.34 -24.73
C VAL A 153 11.51 24.20 -23.64
N TYR A 154 11.15 24.33 -22.36
CA TYR A 154 12.10 24.17 -21.24
C TYR A 154 12.38 22.70 -20.87
N LEU A 155 11.54 21.76 -21.27
CA LEU A 155 11.73 20.32 -21.01
C LEU A 155 12.50 19.60 -22.11
N THR A 156 12.76 20.26 -23.24
CA THR A 156 13.50 19.73 -24.39
C THR A 156 14.93 20.28 -24.52
N LEU A 157 15.35 21.11 -23.58
CA LEU A 157 16.74 21.60 -23.42
C LEU A 157 17.41 20.87 -22.26
#